data_f9d6e49234dbd2a60b5fb5e91c61946f
#
_entry.id   f9d6e49234dbd2a60b5fb5e91c61946f
#
_cell.length_a   1.000
_cell.length_b   1.000
_cell.length_c   1.000
_cell.angle_alpha   90.00
_cell.angle_beta   90.00
_cell.angle_gamma   90.00
#
_symmetry.space_group_name_H-M   'P 1'
#
loop_
_entity.id
_entity.type
_entity.pdbx_description
1 polymer ?
#
loop_
_entity_poly.entity_id
_entity_poly.type
_entity_poly.pdbx_seq_one_letter_code
_entity_poly.pdbx_strand_id
1 'polypeptide(L)'
;MAFSTLASGCVVTTFEGPGEAPRVTAPPPPPTRKSSAKALSPGETFAEAPARAEDKIGARHILVQYAGAKRAGSGIQRTREEARRRAEEALTRALAGEDFAALVREYSDEPGAAERGGDLGHFERRRMVKNFADAAFALEIGSFSKVVETEFGFHVIQRTE
;
A
#
# COMPACT_ATOMS: atom_id res chain seq x y z
N MET A 1 18.80 -65.70 -16.76
CA MET A 1 20.23 -65.93 -17.17
C MET A 1 20.86 -64.58 -17.43
N ALA A 2 22.08 -64.40 -16.89
CA ALA A 2 23.06 -63.33 -17.07
C ALA A 2 22.66 -61.94 -16.52
N PHE A 3 23.04 -61.50 -15.36
CA PHE A 3 24.34 -61.02 -14.79
C PHE A 3 25.09 -60.07 -15.75
N SER A 4 25.15 -58.80 -15.37
CA SER A 4 26.42 -58.07 -15.50
C SER A 4 26.48 -56.90 -14.52
N THR A 5 27.48 -57.00 -13.71
CA THR A 5 28.01 -56.18 -12.63
C THR A 5 28.90 -55.05 -13.14
N LEU A 6 29.14 -54.05 -12.26
CA LEU A 6 30.31 -53.14 -12.15
C LEU A 6 30.27 -51.89 -13.06
N ALA A 7 30.57 -50.71 -12.53
CA ALA A 7 31.72 -50.34 -11.75
C ALA A 7 31.49 -49.04 -10.96
N SER A 8 31.98 -49.13 -9.76
CA SER A 8 32.39 -48.07 -8.85
C SER A 8 33.33 -47.05 -9.53
N GLY A 9 33.04 -45.77 -9.38
CA GLY A 9 33.95 -44.69 -9.73
C GLY A 9 33.85 -43.56 -8.70
N CYS A 10 34.56 -43.75 -7.56
CA CYS A 10 34.87 -42.65 -6.65
C CYS A 10 35.80 -41.68 -7.39
N VAL A 11 35.32 -40.49 -7.71
CA VAL A 11 36.16 -39.34 -7.98
C VAL A 11 36.13 -38.46 -6.75
N VAL A 12 37.17 -38.56 -5.93
CA VAL A 12 37.51 -37.58 -4.92
C VAL A 12 38.14 -36.40 -5.64
N THR A 13 37.41 -35.34 -5.81
CA THR A 13 37.98 -34.05 -6.17
C THR A 13 38.18 -33.26 -4.87
N THR A 14 39.43 -33.22 -4.45
CA THR A 14 39.98 -32.27 -3.49
C THR A 14 39.69 -30.86 -3.95
N PHE A 15 38.81 -30.18 -3.24
CA PHE A 15 38.58 -28.72 -3.39
C PHE A 15 39.60 -28.01 -2.48
N GLU A 16 40.70 -27.61 -3.04
CA GLU A 16 41.65 -26.67 -2.47
C GLU A 16 41.34 -25.26 -2.95
N GLY A 17 41.23 -24.33 -2.05
CA GLY A 17 41.33 -22.91 -2.31
C GLY A 17 40.30 -22.03 -1.57
N PRO A 18 40.72 -21.14 -0.68
CA PRO A 18 39.86 -20.11 -0.14
C PRO A 18 39.66 -19.06 -1.22
N GLY A 19 38.58 -19.21 -1.99
CA GLY A 19 38.10 -18.16 -2.89
C GLY A 19 37.52 -17.01 -2.09
N GLU A 20 38.23 -15.90 -2.18
CA GLU A 20 37.85 -14.58 -1.71
C GLU A 20 36.38 -14.29 -2.09
N ALA A 21 35.56 -14.08 -1.08
CA ALA A 21 34.15 -13.70 -1.28
C ALA A 21 34.11 -12.37 -2.04
N PRO A 22 33.22 -12.24 -3.05
CA PRO A 22 33.04 -10.97 -3.73
C PRO A 22 32.60 -9.93 -2.70
N ARG A 23 33.40 -8.87 -2.55
CA ARG A 23 33.02 -7.69 -1.77
C ARG A 23 31.79 -7.11 -2.41
N VAL A 24 30.65 -7.34 -1.75
CA VAL A 24 29.43 -6.61 -2.06
C VAL A 24 29.68 -5.16 -1.67
N THR A 25 30.01 -4.33 -2.64
CA THR A 25 30.07 -2.88 -2.46
C THR A 25 28.67 -2.41 -2.12
N ALA A 26 28.46 -2.08 -0.86
CA ALA A 26 27.23 -1.42 -0.43
C ALA A 26 27.01 -0.15 -1.26
N PRO A 27 25.77 0.14 -1.69
CA PRO A 27 25.48 1.38 -2.38
C PRO A 27 25.82 2.56 -1.46
N PRO A 28 26.32 3.68 -2.03
CA PRO A 28 26.65 4.85 -1.24
C PRO A 28 25.41 5.35 -0.51
N PRO A 29 25.56 5.82 0.75
CA PRO A 29 24.43 6.39 1.47
C PRO A 29 23.91 7.62 0.73
N PRO A 30 22.59 7.88 0.78
CA PRO A 30 22.01 9.06 0.17
C PRO A 30 22.64 10.34 0.76
N PRO A 31 22.78 11.42 -0.02
CA PRO A 31 23.41 12.64 0.45
C PRO A 31 22.67 13.17 1.67
N THR A 32 23.37 13.26 2.77
CA THR A 32 22.91 13.91 3.99
C THR A 32 22.65 15.38 3.70
N ARG A 33 21.38 15.73 3.55
CA ARG A 33 20.93 17.10 3.51
C ARG A 33 21.31 17.73 4.86
N LYS A 34 22.29 18.63 4.84
CA LYS A 34 22.66 19.42 6.01
C LYS A 34 21.43 20.22 6.45
N SER A 35 20.74 19.71 7.44
CA SER A 35 19.71 20.42 8.17
C SER A 35 20.41 21.50 8.98
N SER A 36 20.32 22.75 8.54
CA SER A 36 20.65 23.90 9.39
C SER A 36 19.60 23.95 10.50
N ALA A 37 19.94 23.37 11.62
CA ALA A 37 19.17 23.54 12.85
C ALA A 37 19.30 25.00 13.30
N LYS A 38 18.33 25.82 12.89
CA LYS A 38 18.11 27.12 13.53
C LYS A 38 17.43 26.84 14.87
N ALA A 39 18.12 27.17 15.94
CA ALA A 39 17.61 27.06 17.30
C ALA A 39 16.26 27.78 17.43
N LEU A 40 15.22 27.02 17.79
CA LEU A 40 13.89 27.55 18.12
C LEU A 40 13.94 28.16 19.51
N SER A 41 13.60 29.43 19.62
CA SER A 41 13.39 30.14 20.88
C SER A 41 12.10 29.56 21.57
N PRO A 42 12.10 29.42 22.92
CA PRO A 42 10.93 28.99 23.67
C PRO A 42 9.94 30.15 23.76
N GLY A 43 8.87 30.07 22.98
CA GLY A 43 7.82 31.11 23.02
C GLY A 43 6.87 31.14 21.83
N GLU A 44 7.05 30.31 20.82
CA GLU A 44 6.09 30.26 19.73
C GLU A 44 4.98 29.27 20.07
N THR A 45 3.85 29.84 20.49
CA THR A 45 2.51 29.24 20.42
C THR A 45 2.47 28.41 19.14
N PHE A 46 2.03 27.14 19.29
CA PHE A 46 1.62 26.35 18.15
C PHE A 46 0.47 27.07 17.44
N ALA A 47 0.81 28.06 16.63
CA ALA A 47 -0.06 28.47 15.55
C ALA A 47 -0.16 27.21 14.66
N GLU A 48 -1.30 26.53 14.81
CA GLU A 48 -1.84 25.63 13.81
C GLU A 48 -1.46 26.22 12.47
N ALA A 49 -0.46 25.59 11.80
CA ALA A 49 -0.07 25.98 10.46
C ALA A 49 -1.38 26.06 9.68
N PRO A 50 -1.67 27.19 9.00
CA PRO A 50 -2.87 27.23 8.17
C PRO A 50 -2.72 26.03 7.26
N ALA A 51 -3.61 25.06 7.44
CA ALA A 51 -3.84 24.07 6.45
C ALA A 51 -4.00 24.87 5.16
N ARG A 52 -3.01 24.83 4.30
CA ARG A 52 -3.24 25.00 2.88
C ARG A 52 -4.06 23.77 2.52
N ALA A 53 -5.28 23.83 3.00
CA ALA A 53 -6.33 22.97 2.58
C ALA A 53 -6.48 23.29 1.11
N GLU A 54 -5.96 22.42 0.27
CA GLU A 54 -6.60 22.29 -1.02
C GLU A 54 -8.03 21.98 -0.64
N ASP A 55 -8.93 22.93 -0.90
CA ASP A 55 -10.33 22.81 -0.49
C ASP A 55 -10.98 21.57 -1.13
N LYS A 56 -10.35 21.05 -2.19
CA LYS A 56 -10.76 19.88 -2.95
C LYS A 56 -9.56 19.09 -3.44
N ILE A 57 -9.67 17.77 -3.40
CA ILE A 57 -8.70 16.83 -3.98
C ILE A 57 -9.43 15.81 -4.83
N GLY A 58 -8.74 15.26 -5.83
CA GLY A 58 -9.17 14.09 -6.59
C GLY A 58 -8.60 12.81 -5.97
N ALA A 59 -9.42 11.77 -5.87
CA ALA A 59 -8.94 10.46 -5.43
C ALA A 59 -9.75 9.31 -6.03
N ARG A 60 -9.10 8.14 -6.09
CA ARG A 60 -9.74 6.84 -6.35
C ARG A 60 -9.69 6.01 -5.10
N HIS A 61 -10.63 5.06 -4.96
CA HIS A 61 -10.58 4.13 -3.84
C HIS A 61 -11.06 2.73 -4.19
N ILE A 62 -10.66 1.77 -3.37
CA ILE A 62 -11.21 0.41 -3.27
C ILE A 62 -11.91 0.34 -1.93
N LEU A 63 -13.17 -0.10 -1.90
CA LEU A 63 -13.91 -0.35 -0.66
C LEU A 63 -14.13 -1.85 -0.49
N VAL A 64 -13.58 -2.43 0.57
CA VAL A 64 -13.82 -3.82 0.95
C VAL A 64 -14.72 -3.86 2.18
N GLN A 65 -15.96 -4.30 1.98
CA GLN A 65 -16.97 -4.40 3.03
C GLN A 65 -16.85 -5.71 3.83
N TYR A 66 -17.42 -5.73 5.03
CA TYR A 66 -17.58 -6.92 5.86
C TYR A 66 -19.03 -7.05 6.34
N ALA A 67 -19.41 -8.25 6.79
CA ALA A 67 -20.76 -8.49 7.30
C ALA A 67 -21.06 -7.58 8.51
N GLY A 68 -22.11 -6.77 8.40
CA GLY A 68 -22.51 -5.79 9.41
C GLY A 68 -21.91 -4.39 9.25
N ALA A 69 -21.05 -4.15 8.24
CA ALA A 69 -20.63 -2.79 7.90
C ALA A 69 -21.82 -1.98 7.38
N LYS A 70 -21.76 -0.66 7.54
CA LYS A 70 -22.80 0.25 7.09
C LYS A 70 -22.94 0.17 5.56
N ARG A 71 -24.15 -0.05 5.09
CA ARG A 71 -24.48 -0.25 3.67
C ARG A 71 -23.81 -1.47 3.02
N ALA A 72 -23.36 -2.45 3.82
CA ALA A 72 -22.86 -3.68 3.27
C ALA A 72 -23.97 -4.38 2.46
N GLY A 73 -23.60 -4.86 1.27
CA GLY A 73 -24.52 -5.64 0.45
C GLY A 73 -24.94 -6.94 1.15
N SER A 74 -26.18 -7.39 0.92
CA SER A 74 -26.72 -8.62 1.56
C SER A 74 -25.92 -9.89 1.23
N GLY A 75 -25.11 -9.86 0.17
CA GLY A 75 -24.21 -10.96 -0.22
C GLY A 75 -22.84 -10.93 0.49
N ILE A 76 -22.55 -9.92 1.29
CA ILE A 76 -21.26 -9.81 2.00
C ILE A 76 -21.33 -10.66 3.27
N GLN A 77 -20.61 -11.78 3.28
CA GLN A 77 -20.55 -12.71 4.41
C GLN A 77 -19.18 -12.75 5.10
N ARG A 78 -18.16 -12.09 4.50
CA ARG A 78 -16.81 -12.09 5.06
C ARG A 78 -16.76 -11.35 6.39
N THR A 79 -15.90 -11.85 7.29
CA THR A 79 -15.62 -11.19 8.57
C THR A 79 -14.85 -9.89 8.38
N ARG A 80 -14.74 -9.10 9.44
CA ARG A 80 -13.95 -7.87 9.43
C ARG A 80 -12.46 -8.15 9.16
N GLU A 81 -11.91 -9.22 9.74
CA GLU A 81 -10.53 -9.65 9.54
C GLU A 81 -10.26 -10.10 8.10
N GLU A 82 -11.17 -10.82 7.49
CA GLU A 82 -11.08 -11.22 6.09
C GLU A 82 -11.16 -10.03 5.15
N ALA A 83 -12.03 -9.07 5.41
CA ALA A 83 -12.12 -7.84 4.64
C ALA A 83 -10.84 -7.01 4.74
N ARG A 84 -10.25 -6.92 5.94
CA ARG A 84 -8.97 -6.23 6.14
C ARG A 84 -7.85 -6.88 5.34
N ARG A 85 -7.70 -8.21 5.43
CA ARG A 85 -6.68 -8.94 4.65
C ARG A 85 -6.85 -8.74 3.16
N ARG A 86 -8.09 -8.76 2.68
CA ARG A 86 -8.43 -8.52 1.27
C ARG A 86 -8.05 -7.08 0.84
N ALA A 87 -8.25 -6.09 1.69
CA ALA A 87 -7.82 -4.71 1.43
C ALA A 87 -6.29 -4.56 1.45
N GLU A 88 -5.60 -5.26 2.37
CA GLU A 88 -4.13 -5.30 2.44
C GLU A 88 -3.52 -5.96 1.20
N GLU A 89 -4.15 -7.01 0.68
CA GLU A 89 -3.77 -7.67 -0.56
C GLU A 89 -3.92 -6.71 -1.75
N ALA A 90 -5.07 -6.03 -1.89
CA ALA A 90 -5.29 -5.04 -2.92
C ALA A 90 -4.25 -3.90 -2.88
N LEU A 91 -3.92 -3.41 -1.68
CA LEU A 91 -2.87 -2.41 -1.49
C LEU A 91 -1.50 -2.93 -1.94
N THR A 92 -1.15 -4.15 -1.58
CA THR A 92 0.13 -4.76 -1.96
C THR A 92 0.27 -4.84 -3.48
N ARG A 93 -0.77 -5.24 -4.17
CA ARG A 93 -0.81 -5.33 -5.64
C ARG A 93 -0.76 -3.94 -6.30
N ALA A 94 -1.46 -2.95 -5.70
CA ALA A 94 -1.40 -1.56 -6.17
C ALA A 94 0.02 -0.99 -6.05
N LEU A 95 0.71 -1.24 -4.92
CA LEU A 95 2.10 -0.83 -4.70
C LEU A 95 3.08 -1.56 -5.62
N ALA A 96 2.74 -2.77 -6.08
CA ALA A 96 3.51 -3.51 -7.09
C ALA A 96 3.32 -2.95 -8.52
N GLY A 97 2.44 -1.96 -8.70
CA GLY A 97 2.22 -1.28 -9.98
C GLY A 97 1.10 -1.89 -10.83
N GLU A 98 0.25 -2.74 -10.27
CA GLU A 98 -0.92 -3.24 -10.99
C GLU A 98 -1.92 -2.12 -11.27
N ASP A 99 -2.67 -2.26 -12.38
CA ASP A 99 -3.69 -1.26 -12.74
C ASP A 99 -4.77 -1.13 -11.66
N PHE A 100 -4.85 0.05 -11.08
CA PHE A 100 -5.77 0.32 -9.98
C PHE A 100 -7.24 0.11 -10.37
N ALA A 101 -7.62 0.42 -11.61
CA ALA A 101 -8.99 0.19 -12.08
C ALA A 101 -9.31 -1.31 -12.21
N ALA A 102 -8.32 -2.14 -12.54
CA ALA A 102 -8.49 -3.60 -12.51
C ALA A 102 -8.67 -4.11 -11.07
N LEU A 103 -7.88 -3.60 -10.13
CA LEU A 103 -8.01 -3.93 -8.70
C LEU A 103 -9.36 -3.48 -8.14
N VAL A 104 -9.87 -2.31 -8.54
CA VAL A 104 -11.22 -1.87 -8.16
C VAL A 104 -12.28 -2.86 -8.61
N ARG A 105 -12.22 -3.34 -9.86
CA ARG A 105 -13.17 -4.34 -10.38
C ARG A 105 -13.13 -5.66 -9.62
N GLU A 106 -11.95 -6.06 -9.13
CA GLU A 106 -11.75 -7.33 -8.44
C GLU A 106 -12.09 -7.24 -6.94
N TYR A 107 -11.70 -6.16 -6.29
CA TYR A 107 -11.72 -6.05 -4.82
C TYR A 107 -12.83 -5.17 -4.27
N SER A 108 -13.33 -4.19 -5.03
CA SER A 108 -14.27 -3.21 -4.49
C SER A 108 -15.70 -3.74 -4.44
N ASP A 109 -16.33 -3.60 -3.30
CA ASP A 109 -17.73 -3.94 -3.08
C ASP A 109 -18.65 -2.71 -3.25
N GLU A 110 -18.11 -1.54 -3.61
CA GLU A 110 -18.93 -0.35 -3.82
C GLU A 110 -19.70 -0.46 -5.15
N PRO A 111 -21.03 -0.29 -5.12
CA PRO A 111 -21.82 -0.30 -6.34
C PRO A 111 -21.37 0.78 -7.32
N GLY A 112 -21.14 0.38 -8.59
CA GLY A 112 -20.71 1.28 -9.65
C GLY A 112 -19.23 1.70 -9.58
N ALA A 113 -18.44 1.19 -8.63
CA ALA A 113 -17.01 1.50 -8.57
C ALA A 113 -16.26 0.90 -9.75
N ALA A 114 -16.68 -0.27 -10.20
CA ALA A 114 -16.06 -0.99 -11.33
C ALA A 114 -16.07 -0.16 -12.62
N GLU A 115 -17.19 0.51 -12.91
CA GLU A 115 -17.37 1.34 -14.10
C GLU A 115 -16.54 2.61 -14.05
N ARG A 116 -16.36 3.18 -12.83
CA ARG A 116 -15.59 4.41 -12.61
C ARG A 116 -14.10 4.15 -12.32
N GLY A 117 -13.68 2.89 -12.23
CA GLY A 117 -12.31 2.57 -11.78
C GLY A 117 -12.01 3.08 -10.37
N GLY A 118 -13.05 3.14 -9.50
CA GLY A 118 -12.95 3.65 -8.13
C GLY A 118 -12.87 5.17 -8.00
N ASP A 119 -13.01 5.90 -9.09
CA ASP A 119 -12.89 7.37 -9.10
C ASP A 119 -14.04 8.03 -8.31
N LEU A 120 -13.66 8.90 -7.39
CA LEU A 120 -14.58 9.71 -6.58
C LEU A 120 -14.74 11.15 -7.14
N GLY A 121 -13.96 11.48 -8.19
CA GLY A 121 -13.82 12.86 -8.64
C GLY A 121 -13.24 13.76 -7.56
N HIS A 122 -13.47 15.08 -7.72
CA HIS A 122 -13.03 16.06 -6.73
C HIS A 122 -14.02 16.18 -5.57
N PHE A 123 -13.50 16.12 -4.35
CA PHE A 123 -14.32 16.26 -3.14
C PHE A 123 -13.64 17.13 -2.09
N GLU A 124 -14.45 17.74 -1.25
CA GLU A 124 -14.02 18.50 -0.10
C GLU A 124 -13.90 17.58 1.12
N ARG A 125 -12.98 17.90 2.04
CA ARG A 125 -12.76 17.14 3.28
C ARG A 125 -14.07 16.88 4.04
N ARG A 126 -14.93 17.89 4.17
CA ARG A 126 -16.21 17.81 4.90
C ARG A 126 -17.26 16.88 4.27
N ARG A 127 -17.07 16.48 3.01
CA ARG A 127 -17.99 15.58 2.29
C ARG A 127 -17.74 14.09 2.56
N MET A 128 -16.60 13.77 3.15
CA MET A 128 -16.18 12.40 3.44
C MET A 128 -16.17 12.12 4.94
N VAL A 129 -16.26 10.85 5.30
CA VAL A 129 -16.06 10.44 6.71
C VAL A 129 -14.65 10.78 7.16
N LYS A 130 -14.53 11.18 8.44
CA LYS A 130 -13.31 11.76 8.99
C LYS A 130 -12.04 10.93 8.69
N ASN A 131 -12.06 9.64 8.97
CA ASN A 131 -10.90 8.77 8.79
C ASN A 131 -10.45 8.69 7.32
N PHE A 132 -11.42 8.63 6.39
CA PHE A 132 -11.15 8.64 4.96
C PHE A 132 -10.55 9.98 4.52
N ALA A 133 -11.18 11.08 4.93
CA ALA A 133 -10.73 12.42 4.58
C ALA A 133 -9.32 12.69 5.12
N ASP A 134 -9.04 12.36 6.38
CA ASP A 134 -7.72 12.55 6.98
C ASP A 134 -6.63 11.79 6.21
N ALA A 135 -6.92 10.55 5.83
CA ALA A 135 -6.00 9.76 5.04
C ALA A 135 -5.80 10.32 3.63
N ALA A 136 -6.89 10.64 2.90
CA ALA A 136 -6.83 11.11 1.52
C ALA A 136 -6.09 12.44 1.39
N PHE A 137 -6.38 13.40 2.29
CA PHE A 137 -5.76 14.73 2.28
C PHE A 137 -4.31 14.76 2.78
N ALA A 138 -3.85 13.70 3.46
CA ALA A 138 -2.46 13.55 3.85
C ALA A 138 -1.57 12.93 2.78
N LEU A 139 -2.16 12.40 1.70
CA LEU A 139 -1.40 11.77 0.62
C LEU A 139 -0.79 12.82 -0.31
N GLU A 140 0.35 12.49 -0.87
CA GLU A 140 0.88 13.16 -2.05
C GLU A 140 0.16 12.65 -3.31
N ILE A 141 0.13 13.48 -4.35
CA ILE A 141 -0.47 13.10 -5.65
C ILE A 141 0.21 11.83 -6.18
N GLY A 142 -0.60 10.87 -6.60
CA GLY A 142 -0.15 9.56 -7.08
C GLY A 142 0.12 8.51 -5.98
N SER A 143 0.15 8.91 -4.71
CA SER A 143 0.44 8.01 -3.60
C SER A 143 -0.79 7.23 -3.13
N PHE A 144 -0.52 6.10 -2.46
CA PHE A 144 -1.54 5.24 -1.85
C PHE A 144 -1.57 5.40 -0.32
N SER A 145 -2.77 5.33 0.25
CA SER A 145 -2.93 5.25 1.71
C SER A 145 -2.58 3.85 2.22
N LYS A 146 -2.31 3.75 3.51
CA LYS A 146 -2.50 2.49 4.23
C LYS A 146 -3.98 2.10 4.17
N VAL A 147 -4.30 0.86 4.55
CA VAL A 147 -5.69 0.43 4.71
C VAL A 147 -6.36 1.28 5.79
N VAL A 148 -7.42 2.00 5.40
CA VAL A 148 -8.19 2.91 6.27
C VAL A 148 -9.52 2.26 6.62
N GLU A 149 -9.81 2.13 7.91
CA GLU A 149 -11.08 1.61 8.37
C GLU A 149 -12.09 2.74 8.57
N THR A 150 -13.31 2.49 8.09
CA THR A 150 -14.48 3.35 8.31
C THR A 150 -15.70 2.50 8.69
N GLU A 151 -16.82 3.15 8.97
CA GLU A 151 -18.10 2.46 9.23
C GLU A 151 -18.61 1.64 8.03
N PHE A 152 -18.10 1.90 6.81
CA PHE A 152 -18.49 1.22 5.57
C PHE A 152 -17.63 -0.01 5.26
N GLY A 153 -16.44 -0.11 5.83
CA GLY A 153 -15.47 -1.15 5.56
C GLY A 153 -14.04 -0.63 5.54
N PHE A 154 -13.18 -1.33 4.83
CA PHE A 154 -11.77 -0.99 4.65
C PHE A 154 -11.54 -0.34 3.29
N HIS A 155 -10.80 0.75 3.28
CA HIS A 155 -10.51 1.53 2.08
C HIS A 155 -9.02 1.51 1.77
N VAL A 156 -8.70 1.39 0.48
CA VAL A 156 -7.39 1.72 -0.09
C VAL A 156 -7.61 2.93 -0.98
N ILE A 157 -6.91 4.03 -0.70
CA ILE A 157 -7.12 5.31 -1.37
C ILE A 157 -5.88 5.64 -2.18
N GLN A 158 -6.08 6.09 -3.40
CA GLN A 158 -5.05 6.69 -4.24
C GLN A 158 -5.42 8.15 -4.50
N ARG A 159 -4.52 9.08 -4.15
CA ARG A 159 -4.71 10.49 -4.53
C ARG A 159 -4.34 10.68 -5.99
N THR A 160 -5.23 11.32 -6.77
CA THR A 160 -5.03 11.59 -8.21
C THR A 160 -4.68 13.04 -8.50
N GLU A 161 -5.20 13.96 -7.65
CA GLU A 161 -5.02 15.41 -7.77
C GLU A 161 -5.03 16.09 -6.40
#